data_0189f2bc3a18b72a9447222f8dc42e69
#
_entry.id   0189f2bc3a18b72a9447222f8dc42e69
#
_cell.length_a   1.000
_cell.length_b   1.000
_cell.length_c   1.000
_cell.angle_alpha   90.00
_cell.angle_beta   90.00
_cell.angle_gamma   90.00
#
_symmetry.space_group_name_H-M   'P 1'
#
loop_
_entity.id
_entity.type
_entity.pdbx_description
1 polymer ?
#
loop_
_entity_poly.entity_id
_entity_poly.type
_entity_poly.pdbx_seq_one_letter_code
_entity_poly.pdbx_strand_id
1 'polypeptide(L)'
;MNPRVTVLATLHVVQGAEKRLGNVHDPMYVALLNKLMISEGVDFIFEEASGLGPTIAEKLALEQLAFGHYVDIDPARGERMEYGIPANSSEPNMIGTPPTVAFANWQILEVHAKREELWVKRMQQHEFQSALVICGLVHLLSFAFRLQDAKFSVQAINYANWQRNPL
;
A
#
# COMPACT_ATOMS: atom_id res chain seq x y z
N MET A 1 18.41 -13.65 -8.80
CA MET A 1 17.42 -12.80 -9.50
C MET A 1 16.88 -11.81 -8.49
N ASN A 2 16.53 -10.60 -8.92
CA ASN A 2 15.90 -9.66 -8.01
C ASN A 2 14.45 -10.12 -7.71
N PRO A 3 13.97 -10.02 -6.47
CA PRO A 3 12.59 -10.33 -6.15
C PRO A 3 11.63 -9.45 -6.97
N ARG A 4 10.50 -10.03 -7.40
CA ARG A 4 9.47 -9.30 -8.14
C ARG A 4 8.49 -8.67 -7.16
N VAL A 5 8.06 -7.46 -7.48
CA VAL A 5 7.06 -6.72 -6.68
C VAL A 5 6.02 -6.13 -7.60
N THR A 6 4.77 -6.50 -7.41
CA THR A 6 3.63 -5.85 -8.03
C THR A 6 3.02 -4.85 -7.04
N VAL A 7 3.10 -3.56 -7.34
CA VAL A 7 2.48 -2.49 -6.54
C VAL A 7 1.07 -2.24 -7.07
N LEU A 8 0.06 -2.54 -6.27
CA LEU A 8 -1.34 -2.25 -6.54
C LEU A 8 -1.78 -1.04 -5.71
N ALA A 9 -1.97 0.08 -6.38
CA ALA A 9 -2.48 1.27 -5.72
C ALA A 9 -4.01 1.37 -5.83
N THR A 10 -4.67 1.63 -4.71
CA THR A 10 -6.12 1.68 -4.61
C THR A 10 -6.60 2.75 -3.62
N LEU A 11 -7.90 2.90 -3.50
CA LEU A 11 -8.52 3.69 -2.43
C LEU A 11 -8.68 2.82 -1.18
N HIS A 12 -8.32 3.34 -0.01
CA HIS A 12 -8.44 2.60 1.25
C HIS A 12 -9.85 2.06 1.53
N VAL A 13 -10.89 2.74 1.02
CA VAL A 13 -12.29 2.32 1.21
C VAL A 13 -12.61 0.96 0.60
N VAL A 14 -11.83 0.46 -0.38
CA VAL A 14 -12.05 -0.86 -0.98
C VAL A 14 -11.20 -1.97 -0.34
N GLN A 15 -10.21 -1.63 0.49
CA GLN A 15 -9.32 -2.60 1.14
C GLN A 15 -10.00 -3.31 2.32
N GLY A 16 -10.85 -2.62 3.06
CA GLY A 16 -11.47 -3.16 4.28
C GLY A 16 -12.40 -4.33 3.99
N ALA A 17 -12.24 -5.43 4.74
CA ALA A 17 -13.04 -6.64 4.61
C ALA A 17 -14.39 -6.56 5.35
N GLU A 18 -14.52 -5.65 6.28
CA GLU A 18 -15.76 -5.45 7.04
C GLU A 18 -16.51 -4.22 6.53
N LYS A 19 -17.85 -4.29 6.54
CA LYS A 19 -18.70 -3.12 6.28
C LYS A 19 -18.63 -2.16 7.47
N ARG A 20 -17.53 -1.41 7.56
CA ARG A 20 -17.45 -0.23 8.42
C ARG A 20 -17.92 1.00 7.67
N LEU A 21 -18.28 2.07 8.39
CA LEU A 21 -18.61 3.36 7.78
C LEU A 21 -17.52 3.77 6.77
N GLY A 22 -17.87 3.76 5.49
CA GLY A 22 -16.99 4.14 4.39
C GLY A 22 -16.34 3.01 3.58
N ASN A 23 -16.37 1.75 4.05
CA ASN A 23 -15.84 0.64 3.25
C ASN A 23 -16.85 0.23 2.16
N VAL A 24 -16.36 0.11 0.95
CA VAL A 24 -17.13 -0.33 -0.22
C VAL A 24 -16.72 -1.75 -0.57
N HIS A 25 -17.67 -2.69 -0.52
CA HIS A 25 -17.44 -4.03 -1.06
C HIS A 25 -17.33 -3.96 -2.58
N ASP A 26 -16.15 -4.18 -3.11
CA ASP A 26 -15.89 -4.15 -4.55
C ASP A 26 -15.47 -5.54 -5.03
N PRO A 27 -16.38 -6.30 -5.68
CA PRO A 27 -16.09 -7.64 -6.18
C PRO A 27 -14.99 -7.63 -7.27
N MET A 28 -14.82 -6.53 -8.01
CA MET A 28 -13.75 -6.40 -8.99
C MET A 28 -12.37 -6.30 -8.31
N TYR A 29 -12.30 -5.65 -7.15
CA TYR A 29 -11.07 -5.60 -6.37
C TYR A 29 -10.66 -7.00 -5.88
N VAL A 30 -11.62 -7.75 -5.34
CA VAL A 30 -11.39 -9.15 -4.93
C VAL A 30 -10.93 -10.01 -6.11
N ALA A 31 -11.60 -9.88 -7.26
CA ALA A 31 -11.22 -10.63 -8.46
C ALA A 31 -9.82 -10.28 -8.95
N LEU A 32 -9.43 -8.99 -8.91
CA LEU A 32 -8.08 -8.56 -9.28
C LEU A 32 -7.03 -9.13 -8.31
N LEU A 33 -7.27 -9.06 -6.99
CA LEU A 33 -6.34 -9.63 -6.03
C LEU A 33 -6.12 -11.11 -6.29
N ASN A 34 -7.19 -11.90 -6.44
CA ASN A 34 -7.09 -13.33 -6.75
C ASN A 34 -6.32 -13.58 -8.06
N LYS A 35 -6.62 -12.79 -9.11
CA LYS A 35 -5.91 -12.90 -10.38
C LYS A 35 -4.40 -12.64 -10.20
N LEU A 36 -4.02 -11.55 -9.53
CA LEU A 36 -2.61 -11.21 -9.30
C LEU A 36 -1.90 -12.27 -8.47
N MET A 37 -2.53 -12.75 -7.40
CA MET A 37 -1.94 -13.80 -6.56
C MET A 37 -1.60 -15.05 -7.35
N ILE A 38 -2.48 -15.47 -8.26
CA ILE A 38 -2.28 -16.66 -9.09
C ILE A 38 -1.31 -16.39 -10.25
N SER A 39 -1.57 -15.33 -11.05
CA SER A 39 -0.81 -15.09 -12.29
C SER A 39 0.64 -14.68 -12.05
N GLU A 40 0.90 -13.95 -10.96
CA GLU A 40 2.24 -13.50 -10.59
C GLU A 40 2.96 -14.49 -9.66
N GLY A 41 2.28 -15.55 -9.24
CA GLY A 41 2.83 -16.51 -8.27
C GLY A 41 3.26 -15.82 -6.97
N VAL A 42 2.37 -14.98 -6.44
CA VAL A 42 2.65 -14.19 -5.23
C VAL A 42 2.85 -15.14 -4.05
N ASP A 43 3.96 -14.99 -3.35
CA ASP A 43 4.29 -15.74 -2.14
C ASP A 43 4.28 -14.85 -0.89
N PHE A 44 4.11 -13.53 -1.05
CA PHE A 44 4.05 -12.59 0.07
C PHE A 44 3.17 -11.38 -0.23
N ILE A 45 2.40 -10.92 0.76
CA ILE A 45 1.59 -9.68 0.66
C ILE A 45 2.05 -8.66 1.69
N PHE A 46 2.32 -7.45 1.22
CA PHE A 46 2.56 -6.27 2.04
C PHE A 46 1.43 -5.27 1.81
N GLU A 47 0.89 -4.69 2.86
CA GLU A 47 -0.23 -3.76 2.73
C GLU A 47 -0.09 -2.53 3.62
N GLU A 48 -0.44 -1.37 3.09
CA GLU A 48 -0.69 -0.15 3.87
C GLU A 48 -2.10 -0.26 4.48
N ALA A 49 -2.20 -0.87 5.67
CA ALA A 49 -3.47 -1.21 6.29
C ALA A 49 -3.71 -0.56 7.65
N SER A 50 -2.79 0.24 8.14
CA SER A 50 -2.85 0.80 9.49
C SER A 50 -4.18 1.53 9.78
N GLY A 51 -4.97 0.97 10.69
CA GLY A 51 -6.26 1.52 11.11
C GLY A 51 -7.46 1.08 10.29
N LEU A 52 -7.29 0.29 9.22
CA LEU A 52 -8.41 -0.23 8.42
C LEU A 52 -9.14 -1.41 9.09
N GLY A 53 -8.54 -2.06 10.09
CA GLY A 53 -9.00 -3.34 10.63
C GLY A 53 -8.71 -4.47 9.63
N PRO A 54 -9.38 -5.64 9.75
CA PRO A 54 -9.15 -6.74 8.83
C PRO A 54 -9.37 -6.31 7.38
N THR A 55 -8.40 -6.61 6.51
CA THR A 55 -8.49 -6.25 5.09
C THR A 55 -8.87 -7.47 4.24
N ILE A 56 -9.26 -7.20 2.98
CA ILE A 56 -9.53 -8.26 2.01
C ILE A 56 -8.25 -9.02 1.68
N ALA A 57 -7.14 -8.32 1.53
CA ALA A 57 -5.85 -8.92 1.21
C ALA A 57 -5.32 -9.80 2.36
N GLU A 58 -5.47 -9.36 3.60
CA GLU A 58 -5.15 -10.18 4.78
C GLU A 58 -5.94 -11.49 4.79
N LYS A 59 -7.26 -11.43 4.56
CA LYS A 59 -8.10 -12.64 4.51
C LYS A 59 -7.66 -13.58 3.39
N LEU A 60 -7.43 -13.06 2.19
CA LEU A 60 -6.97 -13.88 1.06
C LEU A 60 -5.58 -14.48 1.32
N ALA A 61 -4.68 -13.75 1.96
CA ALA A 61 -3.37 -14.27 2.35
C ALA A 61 -3.51 -15.45 3.32
N LEU A 62 -4.36 -15.33 4.33
CA LEU A 62 -4.62 -16.41 5.30
C LEU A 62 -5.25 -17.65 4.66
N GLU A 63 -6.06 -17.47 3.61
CA GLU A 63 -6.73 -18.56 2.91
C GLU A 63 -5.85 -19.25 1.85
N GLN A 64 -4.97 -18.52 1.17
CA GLN A 64 -4.29 -18.97 -0.04
C GLN A 64 -2.76 -19.07 0.08
N LEU A 65 -2.15 -18.35 1.02
CA LEU A 65 -0.71 -18.35 1.25
C LEU A 65 -0.33 -19.15 2.50
N ALA A 66 0.95 -19.48 2.63
CA ALA A 66 1.46 -20.04 3.86
C ALA A 66 1.33 -19.05 5.02
N PHE A 67 1.17 -19.56 6.23
CA PHE A 67 1.06 -18.74 7.43
C PHE A 67 2.25 -17.78 7.56
N GLY A 68 1.98 -16.51 7.84
CA GLY A 68 3.01 -15.48 8.03
C GLY A 68 3.43 -14.72 6.76
N HIS A 69 2.79 -14.97 5.64
CA HIS A 69 3.10 -14.29 4.37
C HIS A 69 2.22 -13.04 4.11
N TYR A 70 1.75 -12.41 5.16
CA TYR A 70 1.09 -11.11 5.13
C TYR A 70 1.68 -10.19 6.20
N VAL A 71 1.96 -8.94 5.82
CA VAL A 71 2.48 -7.90 6.74
C VAL A 71 1.80 -6.56 6.44
N ASP A 72 1.21 -5.96 7.47
CA ASP A 72 0.91 -4.52 7.44
C ASP A 72 2.23 -3.74 7.54
N ILE A 73 2.61 -3.10 6.44
CA ILE A 73 3.87 -2.35 6.36
C ILE A 73 3.75 -0.92 6.87
N ASP A 74 2.55 -0.42 7.10
CA ASP A 74 2.40 0.93 7.62
C ASP A 74 2.66 0.96 9.13
N PRO A 75 3.42 1.92 9.63
CA PRO A 75 3.72 1.99 11.05
C PRO A 75 2.47 2.29 11.87
N ALA A 76 2.29 1.57 12.97
CA ALA A 76 1.25 1.87 13.94
C ALA A 76 1.39 3.31 14.47
N ARG A 77 0.28 3.90 14.92
CA ARG A 77 0.25 5.31 15.35
C ARG A 77 1.35 5.69 16.36
N GLY A 78 1.64 4.81 17.32
CA GLY A 78 2.69 5.04 18.31
C GLY A 78 4.10 5.03 17.70
N GLU A 79 4.32 4.12 16.78
CA GLU A 79 5.57 3.91 16.07
C GLU A 79 5.92 5.06 15.09
N ARG A 80 4.91 5.69 14.47
CA ARG A 80 5.11 6.82 13.55
C ARG A 80 5.95 7.94 14.16
N MET A 81 5.75 8.22 15.44
CA MET A 81 6.49 9.29 16.13
C MET A 81 7.99 8.99 16.23
N GLU A 82 8.37 7.72 16.41
CA GLU A 82 9.77 7.29 16.47
C GLU A 82 10.51 7.53 15.15
N TYR A 83 9.78 7.46 14.05
CA TYR A 83 10.31 7.71 12.70
C TYR A 83 10.12 9.16 12.22
N GLY A 84 9.68 10.07 13.12
CA GLY A 84 9.42 11.46 12.77
C GLY A 84 8.25 11.62 11.79
N ILE A 85 7.29 10.68 11.82
CA ILE A 85 6.06 10.71 11.05
C ILE A 85 4.95 11.22 11.98
N PRO A 86 4.22 12.29 11.65
CA PRO A 86 3.14 12.80 12.49
C PRO A 86 2.08 11.72 12.79
N ALA A 87 1.66 11.62 14.05
CA ALA A 87 0.65 10.66 14.48
C ALA A 87 -0.72 10.85 13.79
N ASN A 88 -1.03 12.09 13.41
CA ASN A 88 -2.21 12.48 12.66
C ASN A 88 -1.79 12.86 11.24
N SER A 89 -1.60 11.89 10.38
CA SER A 89 -1.49 12.12 8.94
C SER A 89 -2.88 12.20 8.28
N SER A 90 -3.87 12.77 8.97
CA SER A 90 -5.02 13.30 8.26
C SER A 90 -4.47 14.36 7.31
N GLU A 91 -4.67 14.18 6.02
CA GLU A 91 -4.35 15.16 5.02
C GLU A 91 -4.84 16.53 5.51
N PRO A 92 -3.96 17.52 5.67
CA PRO A 92 -4.43 18.84 6.07
C PRO A 92 -5.48 19.25 5.05
N ASN A 93 -6.67 19.63 5.52
CA ASN A 93 -7.71 20.17 4.67
C ASN A 93 -7.08 21.27 3.83
N MET A 94 -6.92 21.01 2.55
CA MET A 94 -6.19 21.85 1.57
C MET A 94 -6.96 23.15 1.22
N ILE A 95 -7.72 23.68 2.16
CA ILE A 95 -8.44 24.95 2.03
C ILE A 95 -7.60 26.03 2.71
N GLY A 96 -6.68 26.60 1.94
CA GLY A 96 -5.83 27.67 2.45
C GLY A 96 -5.29 28.59 1.36
N THR A 97 -4.70 29.71 1.76
CA THR A 97 -4.00 30.63 0.88
C THR A 97 -2.81 29.95 0.20
N PRO A 98 -2.41 30.36 -1.03
CA PRO A 98 -1.36 29.68 -1.80
C PRO A 98 -0.05 29.37 -1.07
N PRO A 99 0.53 30.24 -0.23
CA PRO A 99 1.74 29.92 0.53
C PRO A 99 1.54 28.79 1.56
N THR A 100 0.36 28.76 2.19
CA THR A 100 -0.03 27.75 3.17
C THR A 100 -0.23 26.40 2.48
N VAL A 101 -0.80 26.41 1.29
CA VAL A 101 -0.97 25.21 0.44
C VAL A 101 0.38 24.62 0.02
N ALA A 102 1.32 25.47 -0.41
CA ALA A 102 2.66 25.02 -0.80
C ALA A 102 3.42 24.39 0.37
N PHE A 103 3.34 24.97 1.56
CA PHE A 103 3.95 24.43 2.77
C PHE A 103 3.30 23.09 3.22
N ALA A 104 1.96 23.03 3.18
CA ALA A 104 1.23 21.82 3.48
C ALA A 104 1.58 20.69 2.50
N ASN A 105 1.68 21.00 1.20
CA ASN A 105 2.10 20.02 0.19
C ASN A 105 3.51 19.50 0.43
N TRP A 106 4.45 20.36 0.81
CA TRP A 106 5.82 19.94 1.12
C TRP A 106 5.85 18.99 2.33
N GLN A 107 5.13 19.31 3.40
CA GLN A 107 5.03 18.44 4.58
C GLN A 107 4.41 17.09 4.25
N ILE A 108 3.37 17.05 3.42
CA ILE A 108 2.76 15.80 2.95
C ILE A 108 3.78 14.95 2.20
N LEU A 109 4.51 15.55 1.26
CA LEU A 109 5.53 14.83 0.48
C LEU A 109 6.65 14.28 1.35
N GLU A 110 7.09 15.03 2.36
CA GLU A 110 8.11 14.55 3.31
C GLU A 110 7.59 13.37 4.15
N VAL A 111 6.35 13.46 4.63
CA VAL A 111 5.71 12.38 5.40
C VAL A 111 5.56 11.12 4.55
N HIS A 112 5.12 11.26 3.29
CA HIS A 112 5.02 10.13 2.37
C HIS A 112 6.39 9.51 2.12
N ALA A 113 7.40 10.34 1.87
CA ALA A 113 8.77 9.86 1.65
C ALA A 113 9.30 9.02 2.83
N LYS A 114 9.13 9.49 4.06
CA LYS A 114 9.53 8.76 5.28
C LYS A 114 8.78 7.45 5.46
N ARG A 115 7.47 7.44 5.18
CA ARG A 115 6.65 6.21 5.25
C ARG A 115 7.13 5.18 4.24
N GLU A 116 7.30 5.60 2.98
CA GLU A 116 7.74 4.72 1.89
C GLU A 116 9.14 4.15 2.14
N GLU A 117 10.06 4.94 2.71
CA GLU A 117 11.38 4.46 3.13
C GLU A 117 11.29 3.37 4.21
N LEU A 118 10.40 3.57 5.18
CA LEU A 118 10.16 2.57 6.22
C LEU A 118 9.55 1.30 5.64
N TRP A 119 8.58 1.43 4.70
CA TRP A 119 7.98 0.28 4.03
C TRP A 119 9.03 -0.56 3.28
N VAL A 120 9.92 0.08 2.52
CA VAL A 120 11.03 -0.63 1.86
C VAL A 120 11.88 -1.39 2.87
N LYS A 121 12.26 -0.74 3.99
CA LYS A 121 13.05 -1.39 5.05
C LYS A 121 12.33 -2.59 5.66
N ARG A 122 11.02 -2.50 5.88
CA ARG A 122 10.22 -3.62 6.39
C ARG A 122 10.16 -4.76 5.38
N MET A 123 9.93 -4.47 4.10
CA MET A 123 9.94 -5.48 3.05
C MET A 123 11.27 -6.23 2.98
N GLN A 124 12.40 -5.51 3.14
CA GLN A 124 13.74 -6.10 3.11
C GLN A 124 14.05 -7.03 4.30
N GLN A 125 13.21 -7.04 5.34
CA GLN A 125 13.33 -7.97 6.48
C GLN A 125 12.72 -9.35 6.19
N HIS A 126 12.06 -9.51 5.04
CA HIS A 126 11.39 -10.74 4.65
C HIS A 126 12.01 -11.34 3.40
N GLU A 127 12.05 -12.67 3.34
CA GLU A 127 12.46 -13.42 2.16
C GLU A 127 11.24 -13.76 1.31
N PHE A 128 11.24 -13.33 0.05
CA PHE A 128 10.20 -13.64 -0.92
C PHE A 128 10.77 -13.62 -2.36
N GLN A 129 10.09 -14.28 -3.27
CA GLN A 129 10.42 -14.25 -4.70
C GLN A 129 9.47 -13.35 -5.49
N SER A 130 8.19 -13.32 -5.11
CA SER A 130 7.16 -12.51 -5.76
C SER A 130 6.19 -11.95 -4.71
N ALA A 131 6.16 -10.64 -4.56
CA ALA A 131 5.28 -9.98 -3.61
C ALA A 131 4.23 -9.09 -4.29
N LEU A 132 3.05 -9.05 -3.68
CA LEU A 132 2.03 -8.05 -3.94
C LEU A 132 2.10 -6.98 -2.85
N VAL A 133 2.26 -5.72 -3.24
CA VAL A 133 2.19 -4.58 -2.33
C VAL A 133 0.95 -3.76 -2.60
N ILE A 134 0.15 -3.49 -1.58
CA ILE A 134 -1.09 -2.73 -1.70
C ILE A 134 -0.93 -1.42 -0.93
N CYS A 135 -1.17 -0.30 -1.59
CA CYS A 135 -1.03 1.02 -0.98
C CYS A 135 -2.05 2.03 -1.53
N GLY A 136 -2.14 3.20 -0.88
CA GLY A 136 -2.93 4.31 -1.38
C GLY A 136 -2.42 4.86 -2.72
N LEU A 137 -3.33 5.40 -3.55
CA LEU A 137 -3.03 5.91 -4.89
C LEU A 137 -1.91 6.95 -4.92
N VAL A 138 -1.80 7.75 -3.87
CA VAL A 138 -0.81 8.83 -3.75
C VAL A 138 0.64 8.31 -3.70
N HIS A 139 0.82 7.05 -3.30
CA HIS A 139 2.13 6.41 -3.15
C HIS A 139 2.62 5.68 -4.41
N LEU A 140 1.75 5.44 -5.40
CA LEU A 140 2.05 4.53 -6.52
C LEU A 140 3.39 4.78 -7.18
N LEU A 141 3.63 6.01 -7.64
CA LEU A 141 4.82 6.31 -8.44
C LEU A 141 6.06 6.44 -7.56
N SER A 142 5.99 7.22 -6.47
CA SER A 142 7.14 7.45 -5.60
C SER A 142 7.62 6.15 -4.94
N PHE A 143 6.69 5.33 -4.50
CA PHE A 143 7.02 4.05 -3.89
C PHE A 143 7.59 3.04 -4.90
N ALA A 144 7.00 2.97 -6.12
CA ALA A 144 7.54 2.12 -7.17
C ALA A 144 9.00 2.48 -7.52
N PHE A 145 9.34 3.77 -7.60
CA PHE A 145 10.72 4.22 -7.81
C PHE A 145 11.64 3.81 -6.66
N ARG A 146 11.22 3.97 -5.40
CA ARG A 146 12.02 3.54 -4.23
C ARG A 146 12.29 2.03 -4.22
N LEU A 147 11.30 1.23 -4.62
CA LEU A 147 11.47 -0.21 -4.74
C LEU A 147 12.47 -0.57 -5.86
N GLN A 148 12.44 0.14 -7.00
CA GLN A 148 13.44 -0.04 -8.06
C GLN A 148 14.85 0.34 -7.59
N ASP A 149 15.00 1.44 -6.86
CA ASP A 149 16.27 1.84 -6.26
C ASP A 149 16.78 0.78 -5.27
N ALA A 150 15.88 0.16 -4.54
CA ALA A 150 16.16 -0.96 -3.63
C ALA A 150 16.40 -2.30 -4.36
N LYS A 151 16.46 -2.28 -5.71
CA LYS A 151 16.78 -3.43 -6.57
C LYS A 151 15.69 -4.48 -6.68
N PHE A 152 14.45 -4.14 -6.43
CA PHE A 152 13.31 -4.98 -6.79
C PHE A 152 12.97 -4.83 -8.28
N SER A 153 12.41 -5.90 -8.87
CA SER A 153 11.78 -5.83 -10.20
C SER A 153 10.33 -5.41 -10.02
N VAL A 154 9.94 -4.22 -10.46
CA VAL A 154 8.67 -3.59 -10.07
C VAL A 154 7.71 -3.46 -11.24
N GLN A 155 6.47 -3.92 -11.04
CA GLN A 155 5.30 -3.60 -11.86
C GLN A 155 4.34 -2.72 -11.03
N ALA A 156 3.78 -1.68 -11.61
CA ALA A 156 2.85 -0.77 -10.93
C ALA A 156 1.47 -0.80 -11.60
N ILE A 157 0.42 -1.00 -10.80
CA ILE A 157 -0.98 -1.08 -11.22
C ILE A 157 -1.80 -0.05 -10.47
N ASN A 158 -2.49 0.81 -11.20
CA ASN A 158 -3.50 1.70 -10.64
C ASN A 158 -4.88 1.04 -10.77
N TYR A 159 -5.51 0.71 -9.65
CA TYR A 159 -6.79 0.02 -9.61
C TYR A 159 -7.91 0.79 -10.34
N ALA A 160 -7.98 2.10 -10.18
CA ALA A 160 -9.00 2.92 -10.84
C ALA A 160 -8.87 2.90 -12.38
N ASN A 161 -7.65 2.79 -12.90
CA ASN A 161 -7.41 2.64 -14.34
C ASN A 161 -7.69 1.22 -14.81
N TRP A 162 -7.38 0.23 -13.99
CA TRP A 162 -7.66 -1.19 -14.30
C TRP A 162 -9.16 -1.46 -14.39
N GLN A 163 -10.00 -0.86 -13.55
CA GLN A 163 -11.46 -0.97 -13.64
C GLN A 163 -12.02 -0.52 -14.99
N ARG A 164 -11.37 0.47 -15.63
CA ARG A 164 -11.78 1.01 -16.93
C ARG A 164 -11.34 0.14 -18.11
N ASN A 165 -10.21 -0.55 -17.96
CA ASN A 165 -9.60 -1.41 -18.98
C ASN A 165 -9.03 -2.66 -18.30
N PRO A 166 -9.87 -3.64 -17.92
CA PRO A 166 -9.41 -4.88 -17.32
C PRO A 166 -8.59 -5.68 -18.35
N LEU A 167 -7.40 -6.09 -17.96
CA LEU A 167 -6.46 -6.91 -18.74
C LEU A 167 -7.02 -8.32 -18.99
#